data_9d230455e140e23927a6ce60c0b79388
#
_entry.id   9d230455e140e23927a6ce60c0b79388
#
_cell.length_a   1.000
_cell.length_b   1.000
_cell.length_c   1.000
_cell.angle_alpha   90.00
_cell.angle_beta   90.00
_cell.angle_gamma   90.00
#
_symmetry.space_group_name_H-M   'P 1'
#
loop_
_entity.id
_entity.type
_entity.pdbx_description
1 polymer ?
#
loop_
_entity_poly.entity_id
_entity_poly.type
_entity_poly.pdbx_seq_one_letter_code
_entity_poly.pdbx_strand_id
1 'polypeptide(L)'
;GSRQLFDYTALGDTVNLGSRLEGLNKVYGTRILIDGTTRSQAGEGIEARLLDRVRVVGKRQAVEVWELLHVAGEPQTPLLGPELVALWNQARTDWDSADFHGCRDRLNDLLAKTPSDTPSFLLLSRAEDHIAAGTTTTDWDASVTLDHK
;
A
#
# COMPACT_ATOMS: atom_id res chain seq x y z
N GLY A 1 6.64 -0.02 20.19
CA GLY A 1 6.63 -0.76 20.61
C GLY A 1 6.75 -1.97 20.60
N SER A 2 6.76 -2.12 20.70
CA SER A 2 6.83 -3.01 20.75
C SER A 2 7.38 -3.79 21.40
N ARG A 3 7.60 -3.76 22.24
CA ARG A 3 8.10 -4.33 22.96
C ARG A 3 7.67 -5.55 23.31
N GLN A 4 6.76 -5.89 23.01
CA GLN A 4 6.31 -7.07 23.30
C GLN A 4 6.79 -8.10 22.45
N LEU A 5 7.88 -8.03 21.93
CA LEU A 5 8.40 -8.92 20.97
C LEU A 5 9.41 -9.75 21.62
N PHE A 6 9.10 -10.96 21.99
CA PHE A 6 9.95 -11.69 22.85
C PHE A 6 10.56 -12.91 22.27
N ASP A 7 10.16 -13.30 21.08
CA ASP A 7 10.79 -14.35 20.31
C ASP A 7 11.87 -13.69 19.48
N TYR A 8 13.10 -14.15 19.56
CA TYR A 8 14.16 -13.49 18.81
C TYR A 8 13.96 -13.50 17.33
N THR A 9 13.43 -14.59 16.77
CA THR A 9 13.16 -14.64 15.34
C THR A 9 12.10 -13.64 14.98
N ALA A 10 11.01 -13.62 15.74
CA ALA A 10 9.94 -12.69 15.50
C ALA A 10 10.41 -11.26 15.70
N LEU A 11 11.24 -11.03 16.71
CA LEU A 11 11.78 -9.70 16.96
C LEU A 11 12.62 -9.24 15.77
N GLY A 12 13.51 -10.10 15.28
CA GLY A 12 14.35 -9.73 14.14
C GLY A 12 13.53 -9.42 12.90
N ASP A 13 12.53 -10.25 12.61
CA ASP A 13 11.68 -10.00 11.45
C ASP A 13 10.88 -8.72 11.62
N THR A 14 10.39 -8.44 12.81
CA THR A 14 9.62 -7.23 13.06
C THR A 14 10.48 -5.98 12.93
N VAL A 15 11.71 -6.02 13.44
CA VAL A 15 12.61 -4.89 13.32
C VAL A 15 12.96 -4.63 11.85
N ASN A 16 13.23 -5.70 11.10
CA ASN A 16 13.54 -5.55 9.68
C ASN A 16 12.34 -4.99 8.93
N LEU A 17 11.15 -5.46 9.23
CA LEU A 17 9.96 -4.96 8.57
C LEU A 17 9.75 -3.48 8.91
N GLY A 18 9.88 -3.11 10.18
CA GLY A 18 9.70 -1.72 10.58
C GLY A 18 10.68 -0.80 9.88
N SER A 19 11.94 -1.21 9.78
CA SER A 19 12.95 -0.43 9.08
C SER A 19 12.60 -0.25 7.61
N ARG A 20 12.09 -1.32 6.97
CA ARG A 20 11.70 -1.24 5.58
C ARG A 20 10.49 -0.36 5.37
N LEU A 21 9.52 -0.42 6.28
CA LEU A 21 8.34 0.44 6.18
C LEU A 21 8.72 1.90 6.29
N GLU A 22 9.66 2.21 7.18
CA GLU A 22 10.14 3.58 7.31
C GLU A 22 10.78 4.05 6.01
N GLY A 23 11.59 3.21 5.39
CA GLY A 23 12.18 3.54 4.10
C GLY A 23 11.13 3.73 3.01
N LEU A 24 10.08 2.92 3.05
CA LEU A 24 9.03 3.00 2.06
C LEU A 24 8.22 4.29 2.17
N ASN A 25 8.15 4.92 3.35
CA ASN A 25 7.48 6.21 3.45
C ASN A 25 8.04 7.22 2.46
N LYS A 26 9.35 7.18 2.22
CA LYS A 26 9.95 8.08 1.25
C LYS A 26 9.51 7.77 -0.17
N VAL A 27 9.40 6.48 -0.47
CA VAL A 27 9.01 6.05 -1.81
C VAL A 27 7.59 6.45 -2.10
N TYR A 28 6.67 6.19 -1.17
CA TYR A 28 5.25 6.46 -1.40
C TYR A 28 4.85 7.90 -1.06
N GLY A 29 5.72 8.66 -0.44
CA GLY A 29 5.38 10.01 -0.02
C GLY A 29 4.36 10.02 1.11
N THR A 30 4.42 9.03 1.98
CA THR A 30 3.46 8.86 3.07
C THR A 30 4.09 9.20 4.40
N ARG A 31 3.25 9.33 5.44
CA ARG A 31 3.71 9.65 6.77
C ARG A 31 3.88 8.42 7.63
N ILE A 32 2.89 7.54 7.65
CA ILE A 32 2.88 6.38 8.53
C ILE A 32 2.39 5.19 7.74
N LEU A 33 3.23 4.16 7.71
CA LEU A 33 2.89 2.89 7.10
C LEU A 33 2.83 1.82 8.16
N ILE A 34 1.87 0.91 8.01
CA ILE A 34 1.70 -0.23 8.90
C ILE A 34 1.55 -1.49 8.07
N ASP A 35 1.83 -2.63 8.68
CA ASP A 35 1.64 -3.89 7.97
C ASP A 35 0.21 -4.42 8.15
N GLY A 36 -0.09 -5.49 7.43
CA GLY A 36 -1.43 -6.06 7.46
C GLY A 36 -1.83 -6.58 8.83
N THR A 37 -0.88 -7.13 9.58
CA THR A 37 -1.16 -7.62 10.92
C THR A 37 -1.56 -6.47 11.84
N THR A 38 -0.80 -5.39 11.81
CA THR A 38 -1.12 -4.20 12.60
C THR A 38 -2.48 -3.65 12.19
N ARG A 39 -2.75 -3.59 10.89
CA ARG A 39 -4.03 -3.12 10.39
C ARG A 39 -5.18 -3.95 10.94
N SER A 40 -5.03 -5.27 10.90
CA SER A 40 -6.07 -6.17 11.39
C SER A 40 -6.28 -6.03 12.88
N GLN A 41 -5.22 -5.91 13.63
CA GLN A 41 -5.32 -5.80 15.09
C GLN A 41 -5.95 -4.48 15.51
N ALA A 42 -5.74 -3.41 14.76
CA ALA A 42 -6.32 -2.12 15.09
C ALA A 42 -7.83 -2.09 14.80
N GLY A 43 -8.30 -2.91 13.87
CA GLY A 43 -9.73 -3.02 13.55
C GLY A 43 -10.32 -1.67 13.18
N GLU A 44 -11.43 -1.34 13.82
CA GLU A 44 -12.13 -0.10 13.53
C GLU A 44 -11.53 1.12 14.21
N GLY A 45 -10.44 0.91 14.96
CA GLY A 45 -9.76 2.03 15.59
C GLY A 45 -8.99 2.92 14.63
N ILE A 46 -8.82 2.49 13.39
CA ILE A 46 -8.10 3.30 12.40
C ILE A 46 -8.79 3.21 11.05
N GLU A 47 -8.48 4.20 10.21
CA GLU A 47 -8.78 4.14 8.78
C GLU A 47 -7.45 4.06 8.04
N ALA A 48 -7.36 3.14 7.11
CA ALA A 48 -6.13 2.91 6.38
C ALA A 48 -6.48 2.45 4.96
N ARG A 49 -5.54 2.63 4.03
CA ARG A 49 -5.70 2.10 2.69
C ARG A 49 -4.54 1.19 2.36
N LEU A 50 -4.81 0.11 1.64
CA LEU A 50 -3.77 -0.82 1.20
C LEU A 50 -3.01 -0.17 0.05
N LEU A 51 -1.72 0.09 0.28
CA LEU A 51 -0.89 0.67 -0.76
C LEU A 51 -0.33 -0.39 -1.68
N ASP A 52 0.12 -1.49 -1.12
CA ASP A 52 0.85 -2.46 -1.93
C ASP A 52 0.98 -3.77 -1.18
N ARG A 53 1.28 -4.82 -1.94
CA ARG A 53 1.75 -6.08 -1.40
C ARG A 53 3.18 -6.22 -1.83
N VAL A 54 4.08 -6.28 -0.87
CA VAL A 54 5.51 -6.19 -1.10
C VAL A 54 6.17 -7.51 -0.73
N ARG A 55 6.87 -8.09 -1.69
CA ARG A 55 7.62 -9.32 -1.46
C ARG A 55 9.08 -8.95 -1.25
N VAL A 56 9.62 -9.42 -0.16
CA VAL A 56 11.03 -9.18 0.16
C VAL A 56 11.83 -10.33 -0.40
N VAL A 57 12.99 -10.04 -0.97
CA VAL A 57 13.87 -11.07 -1.50
C VAL A 57 14.15 -12.11 -0.42
N GLY A 58 14.00 -13.37 -0.77
CA GLY A 58 14.19 -14.47 0.14
C GLY A 58 12.98 -14.87 0.94
N LYS A 59 11.88 -14.11 0.85
CA LYS A 59 10.64 -14.45 1.53
C LYS A 59 9.62 -14.93 0.52
N ARG A 60 8.79 -15.89 0.93
CA ARG A 60 7.78 -16.43 0.02
C ARG A 60 6.56 -15.56 -0.07
N GLN A 61 6.15 -15.00 1.06
CA GLN A 61 4.89 -14.30 1.13
C GLN A 61 5.09 -12.82 1.02
N ALA A 62 4.15 -12.17 0.35
CA ALA A 62 4.13 -10.72 0.30
C ALA A 62 3.58 -10.17 1.62
N VAL A 63 4.07 -9.01 2.00
CA VAL A 63 3.62 -8.29 3.17
C VAL A 63 2.75 -7.15 2.69
N GLU A 64 1.59 -7.00 3.31
CA GLU A 64 0.72 -5.87 3.00
C GLU A 64 1.27 -4.61 3.63
N VAL A 65 1.28 -3.54 2.85
CA VAL A 65 1.72 -2.23 3.31
C VAL A 65 0.51 -1.30 3.24
N TRP A 66 0.11 -0.77 4.39
CA TRP A 66 -1.06 0.09 4.50
C TRP A 66 -0.64 1.48 4.93
N GLU A 67 -1.28 2.47 4.37
CA GLU A 67 -1.09 3.84 4.85
C GLU A 67 -2.15 4.16 5.89
N LEU A 68 -1.70 4.64 7.06
CA LEU A 68 -2.62 5.08 8.11
C LEU A 68 -3.19 6.43 7.71
N LEU A 69 -4.51 6.51 7.59
CA LEU A 69 -5.19 7.73 7.16
C LEU A 69 -5.78 8.50 8.33
N HIS A 70 -6.22 7.81 9.36
CA HIS A 70 -6.90 8.44 10.48
C HIS A 70 -6.99 7.49 11.65
N VAL A 71 -6.90 8.03 12.85
CA VAL A 71 -7.12 7.26 14.08
C VAL A 71 -8.45 7.72 14.68
N ALA A 72 -9.30 6.75 15.00
CA ALA A 72 -10.64 7.04 15.52
C ALA A 72 -10.54 7.91 16.77
N GLY A 73 -11.40 8.89 16.85
CA GLY A 73 -11.44 9.81 18.00
C GLY A 73 -10.49 10.98 17.92
N GLU A 74 -9.55 10.97 16.97
CA GLU A 74 -8.65 12.09 16.79
C GLU A 74 -9.33 13.24 16.07
N PRO A 75 -9.02 14.49 16.42
CA PRO A 75 -9.72 15.63 15.82
C PRO A 75 -9.31 15.96 14.40
N GLN A 76 -8.19 15.42 13.93
CA GLN A 76 -7.73 15.74 12.59
C GLN A 76 -8.62 15.09 11.55
N THR A 77 -8.74 15.73 10.38
CA THR A 77 -9.42 15.16 9.26
C THR A 77 -8.60 14.00 8.69
N PRO A 78 -9.23 12.94 8.20
CA PRO A 78 -8.49 11.89 7.51
C PRO A 78 -7.66 12.45 6.36
N LEU A 79 -6.50 11.84 6.11
CA LEU A 79 -5.61 12.27 5.03
C LEU A 79 -6.26 12.12 3.66
N LEU A 80 -7.20 11.20 3.53
CA LEU A 80 -7.92 10.98 2.29
C LEU A 80 -9.36 10.75 2.66
N GLY A 81 -10.27 11.49 2.03
CA GLY A 81 -11.70 11.36 2.33
C GLY A 81 -12.28 10.06 1.85
N PRO A 82 -13.49 9.71 2.33
CA PRO A 82 -14.06 8.39 2.05
C PRO A 82 -14.34 8.16 0.57
N GLU A 83 -14.72 9.19 -0.18
CA GLU A 83 -14.94 9.03 -1.61
C GLU A 83 -13.65 8.69 -2.33
N LEU A 84 -12.56 9.30 -1.93
CA LEU A 84 -11.27 9.07 -2.56
C LEU A 84 -10.69 7.72 -2.13
N VAL A 85 -10.94 7.31 -0.90
CA VAL A 85 -10.55 5.97 -0.45
C VAL A 85 -11.29 4.92 -1.28
N ALA A 86 -12.58 5.15 -1.57
CA ALA A 86 -13.35 4.21 -2.39
C ALA A 86 -12.76 4.10 -3.80
N LEU A 87 -12.39 5.23 -4.40
CA LEU A 87 -11.72 5.20 -5.71
C LEU A 87 -10.41 4.45 -5.66
N TRP A 88 -9.63 4.69 -4.61
CA TRP A 88 -8.36 3.99 -4.44
C TRP A 88 -8.57 2.49 -4.33
N ASN A 89 -9.54 2.08 -3.50
CA ASN A 89 -9.81 0.66 -3.30
C ASN A 89 -10.25 -0.02 -4.60
N GLN A 90 -11.05 0.69 -5.41
CA GLN A 90 -11.44 0.17 -6.72
C GLN A 90 -10.24 0.04 -7.65
N ALA A 91 -9.34 1.04 -7.64
CA ALA A 91 -8.15 0.98 -8.45
C ALA A 91 -7.27 -0.21 -8.03
N ARG A 92 -7.16 -0.47 -6.73
CA ARG A 92 -6.39 -1.61 -6.24
C ARG A 92 -7.02 -2.93 -6.68
N THR A 93 -8.35 -3.02 -6.64
CA THR A 93 -9.04 -4.21 -7.11
C THR A 93 -8.77 -4.44 -8.59
N ASP A 94 -8.80 -3.36 -9.38
CA ASP A 94 -8.50 -3.46 -10.81
C ASP A 94 -7.05 -3.90 -11.03
N TRP A 95 -6.12 -3.34 -10.25
CA TRP A 95 -4.72 -3.72 -10.32
C TRP A 95 -4.54 -5.21 -10.01
N ASP A 96 -5.19 -5.68 -8.96
CA ASP A 96 -5.09 -7.09 -8.57
C ASP A 96 -5.58 -8.02 -9.68
N SER A 97 -6.54 -7.56 -10.47
CA SER A 97 -7.12 -8.33 -11.57
C SER A 97 -6.42 -8.10 -12.90
N ALA A 98 -5.35 -7.33 -12.92
CA ALA A 98 -4.65 -6.93 -14.14
C ALA A 98 -5.51 -6.10 -15.09
N ASP A 99 -6.52 -5.43 -14.56
CA ASP A 99 -7.32 -4.48 -15.34
C ASP A 99 -6.63 -3.13 -15.25
N PHE A 100 -5.56 -2.97 -16.04
CA PHE A 100 -4.73 -1.78 -15.95
C PHE A 100 -5.44 -0.54 -16.48
N HIS A 101 -6.32 -0.72 -17.45
CA HIS A 101 -7.11 0.40 -17.98
C HIS A 101 -8.10 0.92 -16.94
N GLY A 102 -8.80 0.04 -16.25
CA GLY A 102 -9.70 0.43 -15.18
C GLY A 102 -8.95 1.10 -14.04
N CYS A 103 -7.82 0.51 -13.66
CA CYS A 103 -6.95 1.08 -12.63
C CYS A 103 -6.54 2.50 -13.01
N ARG A 104 -6.05 2.69 -14.24
CA ARG A 104 -5.66 4.00 -14.73
C ARG A 104 -6.79 5.00 -14.65
N ASP A 105 -7.98 4.62 -15.10
CA ASP A 105 -9.09 5.54 -15.16
C ASP A 105 -9.52 6.01 -13.77
N ARG A 106 -9.56 5.09 -12.81
CA ARG A 106 -9.92 5.46 -11.43
C ARG A 106 -8.86 6.34 -10.79
N LEU A 107 -7.59 6.06 -11.07
CA LEU A 107 -6.51 6.87 -10.51
C LEU A 107 -6.50 8.26 -11.12
N ASN A 108 -6.83 8.39 -12.40
CA ASN A 108 -6.97 9.70 -13.01
C ASN A 108 -8.09 10.49 -12.34
N ASP A 109 -9.22 9.86 -12.06
CA ASP A 109 -10.32 10.51 -11.35
C ASP A 109 -9.87 10.95 -9.95
N LEU A 110 -9.15 10.08 -9.25
CA LEU A 110 -8.67 10.39 -7.92
C LEU A 110 -7.70 11.58 -7.95
N LEU A 111 -6.73 11.53 -8.86
CA LEU A 111 -5.73 12.59 -8.97
C LEU A 111 -6.33 13.91 -9.44
N ALA A 112 -7.43 13.88 -10.18
CA ALA A 112 -8.13 15.12 -10.54
C ALA A 112 -8.65 15.83 -9.29
N LYS A 113 -8.99 15.08 -8.25
CA LYS A 113 -9.51 15.63 -7.00
C LYS A 113 -8.41 15.90 -5.98
N THR A 114 -7.32 15.15 -6.02
CA THR A 114 -6.21 15.35 -5.10
C THR A 114 -4.88 15.11 -5.84
N PRO A 115 -4.39 16.11 -6.58
CA PRO A 115 -3.22 15.93 -7.43
C PRO A 115 -1.94 15.61 -6.67
N SER A 116 -1.90 15.85 -5.38
CA SER A 116 -0.69 15.62 -4.59
C SER A 116 -0.60 14.22 -4.00
N ASP A 117 -1.54 13.34 -4.32
CA ASP A 117 -1.53 12.00 -3.75
C ASP A 117 -0.48 11.13 -4.43
N THR A 118 0.69 11.06 -3.82
CA THR A 118 1.83 10.36 -4.38
C THR A 118 1.56 8.86 -4.62
N PRO A 119 0.92 8.13 -3.71
CA PRO A 119 0.63 6.72 -4.00
C PRO A 119 -0.19 6.51 -5.27
N SER A 120 -1.15 7.40 -5.52
CA SER A 120 -1.95 7.31 -6.75
C SER A 120 -1.11 7.56 -7.99
N PHE A 121 -0.21 8.51 -7.92
CA PHE A 121 0.69 8.79 -9.03
C PHE A 121 1.58 7.59 -9.33
N LEU A 122 2.11 6.96 -8.28
CA LEU A 122 2.99 5.81 -8.47
C LEU A 122 2.25 4.62 -9.06
N LEU A 123 1.06 4.33 -8.57
CA LEU A 123 0.29 3.21 -9.10
C LEU A 123 -0.15 3.48 -10.54
N LEU A 124 -0.53 4.73 -10.83
CA LEU A 124 -0.87 5.11 -12.19
C LEU A 124 0.30 4.88 -13.13
N SER A 125 1.48 5.28 -12.73
CA SER A 125 2.68 5.08 -13.54
C SER A 125 2.92 3.61 -13.83
N ARG A 126 2.75 2.76 -12.83
CA ARG A 126 2.89 1.31 -13.01
C ARG A 126 1.84 0.75 -13.95
N ALA A 127 0.58 1.20 -13.80
CA ALA A 127 -0.49 0.73 -14.67
C ALA A 127 -0.21 1.12 -16.11
N GLU A 128 0.25 2.33 -16.34
CA GLU A 128 0.58 2.79 -17.68
C GLU A 128 1.73 2.00 -18.28
N ASP A 129 2.72 1.65 -17.48
CA ASP A 129 3.83 0.82 -17.95
C ASP A 129 3.33 -0.56 -18.42
N HIS A 130 2.41 -1.15 -17.69
CA HIS A 130 1.85 -2.45 -18.06
C HIS A 130 0.96 -2.34 -19.30
N ILE A 131 0.23 -1.25 -19.45
CA ILE A 131 -0.55 -1.02 -20.67
C ILE A 131 0.39 -0.94 -21.86
N ALA A 132 1.46 -0.17 -21.75
CA ALA A 132 2.42 -0.02 -22.84
C ALA A 132 3.11 -1.34 -23.16
N ALA A 133 3.35 -2.17 -22.15
CA ALA A 133 4.02 -3.45 -22.36
C ALA A 133 3.07 -4.55 -22.85
N GLY A 134 1.76 -4.30 -22.84
CA GLY A 134 0.79 -5.32 -23.25
C GLY A 134 0.67 -6.46 -22.27
N THR A 135 0.91 -6.19 -20.98
CA THR A 135 0.84 -7.23 -19.96
C THR A 135 -0.55 -7.85 -19.91
N THR A 136 -0.60 -9.18 -19.85
CA THR A 136 -1.86 -9.91 -19.82
C THR A 136 -2.13 -10.44 -18.41
N THR A 137 -3.30 -11.02 -18.22
CA THR A 137 -3.64 -11.60 -16.92
C THR A 137 -2.91 -12.90 -16.64
N THR A 138 -2.32 -13.51 -17.67
CA THR A 138 -1.60 -14.77 -17.50
C THR A 138 -0.36 -14.50 -16.66
N ASP A 139 -0.21 -15.26 -15.59
CA ASP A 139 0.95 -15.15 -14.70
C ASP A 139 1.06 -13.78 -14.01
N TRP A 140 -0.04 -13.05 -13.95
CA TRP A 140 -0.01 -11.75 -13.27
C TRP A 140 0.15 -11.91 -11.76
N ASP A 141 1.15 -11.23 -11.22
CA ASP A 141 1.38 -11.16 -9.78
C ASP A 141 1.33 -9.69 -9.40
N ALA A 142 0.32 -9.33 -8.64
CA ALA A 142 0.09 -7.94 -8.28
C ALA A 142 1.06 -7.41 -7.22
N SER A 143 1.85 -8.29 -6.61
CA SER A 143 2.82 -7.83 -5.60
C SER A 143 4.05 -7.24 -6.28
N VAL A 144 4.74 -6.39 -5.54
CA VAL A 144 6.02 -5.86 -6.00
C VAL A 144 7.13 -6.47 -5.16
N THR A 145 8.31 -6.57 -5.74
CA THR A 145 9.45 -7.18 -5.05
C THR A 145 10.46 -6.10 -4.69
N LEU A 146 10.85 -6.10 -3.43
CA LEU A 146 11.99 -5.30 -3.02
C LEU A 146 13.23 -6.17 -3.19
N ASP A 147 14.13 -5.70 -4.01
CA ASP A 147 15.27 -6.50 -4.36
C ASP A 147 16.54 -6.01 -3.70
N HIS A 148 16.43 -5.32 -2.57
CA HIS A 148 17.63 -5.01 -1.88
C HIS A 148 17.41 -5.20 -0.44
N LYS A 149 18.44 -5.12 0.30
CA LYS A 149 18.40 -5.40 1.69
C LYS A 149 17.94 -4.29 2.51
#